data_c9d1cfa94f6af2491eff690078f6164f
#
_entry.id   c9d1cfa94f6af2491eff690078f6164f
#
_cell.length_a   1.000
_cell.length_b   1.000
_cell.length_c   1.000
_cell.angle_alpha   90.00
_cell.angle_beta   90.00
_cell.angle_gamma   90.00
#
_symmetry.space_group_name_H-M   'P 1'
#
loop_
_entity.id
_entity.type
_entity.pdbx_description
1 polymer ?
#
loop_
_entity_poly.entity_id
_entity_poly.type
_entity_poly.pdbx_seq_one_letter_code
_entity_poly.pdbx_strand_id
1 'polypeptide(L)'
;MIKIAKTLFILLAITTSIHAQSLQDLVDRAAKTTLERFADKKLQESELSITLIDLRDSKHPVTASFHGNERIYPASVVKLFYLVAAHHWLEDKKIEQTPELTRALRDMIVDSSNEATQYVVDVLTHTTAGYELPPKEMEEWQYQRNAVNRYFSSLGYTNINVNQKTFCEDAYGRERVSRGPNGENRNKLTTDATARLMMEIVTGKIANPARTAAMMELLKREYTGQSSDPDNQGLGFTGIALKGREGIRLWSKAGWTSTTRHDVAYVEMPDGGKFVLATFTSQHANEREIIPTVARVVIDGLKEVK
;
A
#
# COMPACT_ATOMS: atom_id res chain seq x y z
N MET A 1 38.81 11.24 -24.01
CA MET A 1 37.92 11.14 -22.82
C MET A 1 36.42 11.19 -23.16
N ILE A 2 35.95 11.91 -24.19
CA ILE A 2 34.51 12.06 -24.53
C ILE A 2 33.85 10.77 -25.09
N LYS A 3 34.63 9.91 -25.80
CA LYS A 3 34.08 8.64 -26.35
C LYS A 3 33.77 7.58 -25.27
N ILE A 4 34.54 7.53 -24.18
CA ILE A 4 34.34 6.55 -23.09
C ILE A 4 33.08 6.88 -22.29
N ALA A 5 32.78 8.15 -22.05
CA ALA A 5 31.56 8.58 -21.32
C ALA A 5 30.30 8.26 -22.11
N LYS A 6 30.27 8.42 -23.44
CA LYS A 6 29.10 8.06 -24.27
C LYS A 6 28.86 6.56 -24.31
N THR A 7 29.90 5.74 -24.38
CA THR A 7 29.75 4.26 -24.38
C THR A 7 29.26 3.75 -23.03
N LEU A 8 29.72 4.32 -21.92
CA LEU A 8 29.27 3.95 -20.58
C LEU A 8 27.80 4.31 -20.36
N PHE A 9 27.36 5.48 -20.85
CA PHE A 9 25.94 5.91 -20.72
C PHE A 9 24.99 5.04 -21.54
N ILE A 10 25.39 4.60 -22.75
CA ILE A 10 24.64 3.71 -23.62
C ILE A 10 24.54 2.31 -22.97
N LEU A 11 25.63 1.80 -22.40
CA LEU A 11 25.64 0.48 -21.74
C LEU A 11 24.73 0.46 -20.51
N LEU A 12 24.72 1.52 -19.69
CA LEU A 12 23.86 1.66 -18.53
C LEU A 12 22.37 1.74 -18.93
N ALA A 13 22.04 2.46 -19.99
CA ALA A 13 20.69 2.57 -20.51
C ALA A 13 20.15 1.23 -21.07
N ILE A 14 21.01 0.44 -21.71
CA ILE A 14 20.64 -0.88 -22.24
C ILE A 14 20.40 -1.88 -21.09
N THR A 15 21.23 -1.90 -20.07
CA THR A 15 21.09 -2.82 -18.93
C THR A 15 19.82 -2.52 -18.11
N THR A 16 19.50 -1.25 -17.87
CA THR A 16 18.26 -0.87 -17.18
C THR A 16 17.01 -1.22 -17.98
N SER A 17 17.05 -1.09 -19.30
CA SER A 17 15.93 -1.48 -20.17
C SER A 17 15.70 -2.99 -20.19
N ILE A 18 16.75 -3.80 -20.22
CA ILE A 18 16.65 -5.27 -20.16
C ILE A 18 16.10 -5.73 -18.80
N HIS A 19 16.58 -5.14 -17.72
CA HIS A 19 16.09 -5.45 -16.37
C HIS A 19 14.62 -5.08 -16.20
N ALA A 20 14.19 -3.90 -16.66
CA ALA A 20 12.80 -3.49 -16.64
C ALA A 20 11.90 -4.41 -17.46
N GLN A 21 12.33 -4.85 -18.65
CA GLN A 21 11.59 -5.80 -19.47
C GLN A 21 11.46 -7.16 -18.78
N SER A 22 12.51 -7.70 -18.21
CA SER A 22 12.46 -8.99 -17.52
C SER A 22 11.63 -8.94 -16.23
N LEU A 23 11.56 -7.77 -15.54
CA LEU A 23 10.70 -7.58 -14.39
C LEU A 23 9.22 -7.49 -14.83
N GLN A 24 8.93 -6.84 -15.97
CA GLN A 24 7.58 -6.79 -16.54
C GLN A 24 7.11 -8.20 -16.95
N ASP A 25 7.97 -8.98 -17.60
CA ASP A 25 7.65 -10.37 -17.97
C ASP A 25 7.33 -11.23 -16.73
N LEU A 26 7.99 -10.98 -15.59
CA LEU A 26 7.68 -11.64 -14.33
C LEU A 26 6.30 -11.24 -13.79
N VAL A 27 5.96 -9.95 -13.81
CA VAL A 27 4.64 -9.46 -13.37
C VAL A 27 3.53 -10.00 -14.26
N ASP A 28 3.72 -10.00 -15.58
CA ASP A 28 2.76 -10.54 -16.56
C ASP A 28 2.57 -12.05 -16.36
N ARG A 29 3.64 -12.79 -16.09
CA ARG A 29 3.58 -14.23 -15.74
C ARG A 29 2.82 -14.44 -14.42
N ALA A 30 3.03 -13.60 -13.41
CA ALA A 30 2.31 -13.69 -12.15
C ALA A 30 0.80 -13.43 -12.33
N ALA A 31 0.44 -12.41 -13.10
CA ALA A 31 -0.95 -12.12 -13.43
C ALA A 31 -1.59 -13.28 -14.21
N LYS A 32 -0.96 -13.73 -15.30
CA LYS A 32 -1.45 -14.83 -16.12
C LYS A 32 -1.64 -16.13 -15.31
N THR A 33 -0.63 -16.53 -14.55
CA THR A 33 -0.69 -17.74 -13.72
C THR A 33 -1.83 -17.65 -12.69
N THR A 34 -2.05 -16.45 -12.13
CA THR A 34 -3.12 -16.24 -11.16
C THR A 34 -4.49 -16.31 -11.84
N LEU A 35 -4.68 -15.63 -12.96
CA LEU A 35 -5.93 -15.67 -13.72
C LEU A 35 -6.29 -17.08 -14.19
N GLU A 36 -5.32 -17.84 -14.69
CA GLU A 36 -5.51 -19.23 -15.09
C GLU A 36 -5.90 -20.12 -13.90
N ARG A 37 -5.21 -19.97 -12.75
CA ARG A 37 -5.47 -20.75 -11.54
C ARG A 37 -6.87 -20.54 -10.97
N PHE A 38 -7.40 -19.30 -11.09
CA PHE A 38 -8.71 -18.94 -10.56
C PHE A 38 -9.77 -18.73 -11.65
N ALA A 39 -9.57 -19.32 -12.83
CA ALA A 39 -10.53 -19.27 -13.93
C ALA A 39 -11.88 -19.91 -13.57
N ASP A 40 -11.87 -21.00 -12.78
CA ASP A 40 -13.07 -21.65 -12.24
C ASP A 40 -13.84 -20.76 -11.26
N LYS A 41 -13.17 -19.81 -10.61
CA LYS A 41 -13.74 -18.76 -9.74
C LYS A 41 -14.16 -17.53 -10.52
N LYS A 42 -13.97 -17.50 -11.83
CA LYS A 42 -14.30 -16.40 -12.75
C LYS A 42 -13.53 -15.10 -12.45
N LEU A 43 -12.31 -15.18 -11.91
CA LEU A 43 -11.45 -14.02 -11.74
C LEU A 43 -11.17 -13.37 -13.10
N GLN A 44 -11.50 -12.07 -13.22
CA GLN A 44 -11.30 -11.28 -14.43
C GLN A 44 -10.02 -10.45 -14.32
N GLU A 45 -9.42 -10.11 -15.48
CA GLU A 45 -8.26 -9.21 -15.52
C GLU A 45 -8.51 -7.87 -14.82
N SER A 46 -9.70 -7.28 -15.00
CA SER A 46 -10.10 -6.02 -14.39
C SER A 46 -10.25 -6.07 -12.85
N GLU A 47 -10.21 -7.26 -12.26
CA GLU A 47 -10.35 -7.49 -10.83
C GLU A 47 -9.02 -7.74 -10.13
N LEU A 48 -7.91 -7.74 -10.87
CA LEU A 48 -6.55 -7.96 -10.38
C LEU A 48 -5.63 -6.81 -10.78
N SER A 49 -4.95 -6.21 -9.82
CA SER A 49 -3.88 -5.24 -10.06
C SER A 49 -2.64 -5.60 -9.25
N ILE A 50 -1.48 -5.52 -9.90
CA ILE A 50 -0.20 -5.90 -9.31
C ILE A 50 0.83 -4.82 -9.62
N THR A 51 1.63 -4.43 -8.63
CA THR A 51 2.85 -3.65 -8.84
C THR A 51 4.00 -4.27 -8.06
N LEU A 52 5.09 -4.53 -8.75
CA LEU A 52 6.35 -5.04 -8.22
C LEU A 52 7.44 -3.98 -8.35
N ILE A 53 8.14 -3.69 -7.27
CA ILE A 53 9.33 -2.84 -7.26
C ILE A 53 10.51 -3.69 -6.79
N ASP A 54 11.48 -3.90 -7.66
CA ASP A 54 12.75 -4.54 -7.32
C ASP A 54 13.66 -3.54 -6.59
N LEU A 55 14.07 -3.90 -5.38
CA LEU A 55 14.94 -3.10 -4.51
C LEU A 55 16.30 -3.75 -4.24
N ARG A 56 16.72 -4.74 -5.04
CA ARG A 56 18.07 -5.34 -4.94
C ARG A 56 19.15 -4.26 -5.11
N ASP A 57 18.93 -3.32 -6.03
CA ASP A 57 19.63 -2.03 -6.03
C ASP A 57 18.66 -0.90 -5.61
N SER A 58 18.66 -0.56 -4.32
CA SER A 58 17.78 0.48 -3.78
C SER A 58 18.08 1.90 -4.27
N LYS A 59 19.23 2.13 -4.91
CA LYS A 59 19.57 3.41 -5.55
C LYS A 59 18.89 3.56 -6.91
N HIS A 60 18.66 2.44 -7.59
CA HIS A 60 18.04 2.39 -8.92
C HIS A 60 16.89 1.37 -8.93
N PRO A 61 15.80 1.64 -8.18
CA PRO A 61 14.65 0.72 -8.12
C PRO A 61 14.02 0.58 -9.51
N VAL A 62 13.65 -0.65 -9.86
CA VAL A 62 12.94 -0.96 -11.11
C VAL A 62 11.52 -1.35 -10.78
N THR A 63 10.55 -0.79 -11.50
CA THR A 63 9.12 -1.03 -11.29
C THR A 63 8.51 -1.68 -12.52
N ALA A 64 7.63 -2.65 -12.28
CA ALA A 64 6.76 -3.24 -13.29
C ALA A 64 5.35 -3.40 -12.71
N SER A 65 4.32 -3.33 -13.56
CA SER A 65 2.95 -3.45 -13.07
C SER A 65 2.00 -4.09 -14.09
N PHE A 66 0.94 -4.70 -13.56
CA PHE A 66 -0.24 -5.16 -14.29
C PHE A 66 -1.44 -4.41 -13.73
N HIS A 67 -2.12 -3.60 -14.55
CA HIS A 67 -3.20 -2.69 -14.16
C HIS A 67 -2.82 -1.77 -12.97
N GLY A 68 -1.53 -1.40 -12.86
CA GLY A 68 -0.97 -0.70 -11.71
C GLY A 68 -1.57 0.67 -11.43
N ASN A 69 -2.10 1.36 -12.45
CA ASN A 69 -2.71 2.68 -12.35
C ASN A 69 -4.24 2.68 -12.17
N GLU A 70 -4.87 1.52 -12.02
CA GLU A 70 -6.31 1.41 -11.78
C GLU A 70 -6.68 1.86 -10.36
N ARG A 71 -7.71 2.73 -10.27
CA ARG A 71 -8.21 3.29 -8.99
C ARG A 71 -9.17 2.33 -8.32
N ILE A 72 -8.73 1.68 -7.26
CA ILE A 72 -9.50 0.67 -6.53
C ILE A 72 -9.81 1.20 -5.11
N TYR A 73 -10.97 0.84 -4.55
CA TYR A 73 -11.26 1.08 -3.14
C TYR A 73 -10.29 0.27 -2.27
N PRO A 74 -9.44 0.91 -1.45
CA PRO A 74 -8.26 0.25 -0.89
C PRO A 74 -8.53 -0.51 0.42
N ALA A 75 -9.73 -0.48 0.94
CA ALA A 75 -10.02 -0.94 2.31
C ALA A 75 -8.97 -0.37 3.31
N SER A 76 -8.42 -1.18 4.19
CA SER A 76 -7.46 -0.72 5.21
C SER A 76 -6.05 -0.42 4.69
N VAL A 77 -5.73 -0.64 3.41
CA VAL A 77 -4.43 -0.23 2.85
C VAL A 77 -4.26 1.30 2.87
N VAL A 78 -5.36 2.07 2.85
CA VAL A 78 -5.33 3.54 3.00
C VAL A 78 -4.63 4.00 4.29
N LYS A 79 -4.63 3.17 5.33
CA LYS A 79 -4.00 3.46 6.63
C LYS A 79 -2.48 3.66 6.53
N LEU A 80 -1.85 3.09 5.50
CA LEU A 80 -0.44 3.35 5.18
C LEU A 80 -0.20 4.83 4.86
N PHE A 81 -1.10 5.45 4.12
CA PHE A 81 -1.05 6.86 3.76
C PHE A 81 -1.29 7.75 5.00
N TYR A 82 -2.23 7.40 5.86
CA TYR A 82 -2.46 8.12 7.12
C TYR A 82 -1.27 7.98 8.09
N LEU A 83 -0.61 6.83 8.12
CA LEU A 83 0.60 6.63 8.90
C LEU A 83 1.70 7.61 8.47
N VAL A 84 1.99 7.67 7.17
CA VAL A 84 3.01 8.59 6.62
C VAL A 84 2.65 10.05 6.89
N ALA A 85 1.39 10.44 6.65
CA ALA A 85 0.92 11.79 6.94
C ALA A 85 1.09 12.14 8.42
N ALA A 86 0.75 11.22 9.34
CA ALA A 86 0.91 11.44 10.78
C ALA A 86 2.38 11.64 11.17
N HIS A 87 3.27 10.81 10.67
CA HIS A 87 4.71 10.96 10.96
C HIS A 87 5.28 12.27 10.38
N HIS A 88 4.81 12.71 9.22
CA HIS A 88 5.20 13.99 8.63
C HIS A 88 4.65 15.19 9.42
N TRP A 89 3.36 15.16 9.83
CA TRP A 89 2.78 16.20 10.68
C TRP A 89 3.46 16.31 12.04
N LEU A 90 3.88 15.18 12.63
CA LEU A 90 4.66 15.13 13.86
C LEU A 90 6.07 15.73 13.65
N GLU A 91 6.71 15.48 12.52
CA GLU A 91 8.01 16.05 12.17
C GLU A 91 7.93 17.56 11.99
N ASP A 92 6.90 18.03 11.30
CA ASP A 92 6.61 19.45 11.08
C ASP A 92 6.03 20.16 12.31
N LYS A 93 5.78 19.45 13.41
CA LYS A 93 5.11 19.98 14.63
C LYS A 93 3.72 20.55 14.38
N LYS A 94 3.01 20.05 13.36
CA LYS A 94 1.61 20.40 13.07
C LYS A 94 0.62 19.72 14.01
N ILE A 95 1.03 18.58 14.59
CA ILE A 95 0.30 17.83 15.62
C ILE A 95 1.26 17.43 16.74
N GLU A 96 0.75 17.20 17.93
CA GLU A 96 1.51 16.74 19.09
C GLU A 96 1.54 15.21 19.16
N GLN A 97 2.67 14.67 19.62
CA GLN A 97 2.79 13.24 19.91
C GLN A 97 2.27 12.97 21.32
N THR A 98 0.99 12.67 21.44
CA THR A 98 0.37 12.26 22.69
C THR A 98 0.42 10.74 22.88
N PRO A 99 0.24 10.22 24.13
CA PRO A 99 0.08 8.79 24.36
C PRO A 99 -1.08 8.18 23.55
N GLU A 100 -2.20 8.91 23.42
CA GLU A 100 -3.38 8.48 22.66
C GLU A 100 -3.08 8.35 21.17
N LEU A 101 -2.40 9.36 20.58
CA LEU A 101 -2.02 9.30 19.17
C LEU A 101 -1.01 8.18 18.90
N THR A 102 -0.05 7.98 19.80
CA THR A 102 0.93 6.90 19.71
C THR A 102 0.24 5.53 19.71
N ARG A 103 -0.71 5.31 20.64
CA ARG A 103 -1.52 4.10 20.69
C ARG A 103 -2.38 3.96 19.43
N ALA A 104 -3.05 5.03 19.00
CA ALA A 104 -3.92 4.99 17.83
C ALA A 104 -3.14 4.65 16.54
N LEU A 105 -1.94 5.17 16.34
CA LEU A 105 -1.08 4.81 15.20
C LEU A 105 -0.71 3.32 15.22
N ARG A 106 -0.39 2.78 16.42
CA ARG A 106 -0.15 1.35 16.58
C ARG A 106 -1.40 0.54 16.21
N ASP A 107 -2.53 0.82 16.84
CA ASP A 107 -3.78 0.06 16.65
C ASP A 107 -4.29 0.17 15.21
N MET A 108 -4.12 1.34 14.56
CA MET A 108 -4.46 1.55 13.15
C MET A 108 -3.65 0.63 12.22
N ILE A 109 -2.37 0.39 12.51
CA ILE A 109 -1.47 -0.37 11.61
C ILE A 109 -1.36 -1.83 12.02
N VAL A 110 -1.14 -2.13 13.31
CA VAL A 110 -0.92 -3.49 13.80
C VAL A 110 -2.23 -4.26 13.82
N ASP A 111 -3.27 -3.69 14.43
CA ASP A 111 -4.57 -4.34 14.60
C ASP A 111 -5.56 -3.97 13.49
N SER A 112 -5.17 -3.04 12.62
CA SER A 112 -6.01 -2.50 11.54
C SER A 112 -7.35 -1.90 12.07
N SER A 113 -7.36 -1.33 13.30
CA SER A 113 -8.54 -0.73 13.93
C SER A 113 -9.11 0.41 13.08
N ASN A 114 -10.43 0.37 12.87
CA ASN A 114 -11.15 1.44 12.19
C ASN A 114 -11.40 2.63 13.12
N GLU A 115 -11.64 2.39 14.41
CA GLU A 115 -11.81 3.41 15.44
C GLU A 115 -10.54 4.25 15.60
N ALA A 116 -9.38 3.59 15.69
CA ALA A 116 -8.09 4.27 15.72
C ALA A 116 -7.85 5.08 14.43
N THR A 117 -8.24 4.54 13.28
CA THR A 117 -8.15 5.27 12.00
C THR A 117 -9.01 6.53 11.99
N GLN A 118 -10.24 6.46 12.51
CA GLN A 118 -11.13 7.62 12.59
C GLN A 118 -10.51 8.73 13.45
N TYR A 119 -9.97 8.37 14.61
CA TYR A 119 -9.27 9.30 15.49
C TYR A 119 -8.04 9.93 14.79
N VAL A 120 -7.20 9.11 14.16
CA VAL A 120 -6.00 9.61 13.44
C VAL A 120 -6.40 10.58 12.32
N VAL A 121 -7.44 10.27 11.53
CA VAL A 121 -7.91 11.16 10.47
C VAL A 121 -8.42 12.49 11.04
N ASP A 122 -9.14 12.46 12.16
CA ASP A 122 -9.60 13.69 12.82
C ASP A 122 -8.44 14.55 13.30
N VAL A 123 -7.43 13.94 13.93
CA VAL A 123 -6.20 14.65 14.35
C VAL A 123 -5.47 15.27 13.16
N LEU A 124 -5.28 14.50 12.07
CA LEU A 124 -4.56 14.96 10.88
C LEU A 124 -5.25 16.13 10.16
N THR A 125 -6.56 16.16 10.19
CA THR A 125 -7.35 17.08 9.38
C THR A 125 -8.06 18.15 10.20
N HIS A 126 -7.97 18.11 11.54
CA HIS A 126 -8.70 18.98 12.47
C HIS A 126 -10.20 18.99 12.18
N THR A 127 -10.76 17.82 11.83
CA THR A 127 -12.19 17.66 11.57
C THR A 127 -12.78 16.59 12.50
N THR A 128 -14.10 16.66 12.72
CA THR A 128 -14.82 15.65 13.49
C THR A 128 -16.08 15.20 12.75
N ALA A 129 -16.56 14.01 13.04
CA ALA A 129 -17.88 13.58 12.63
C ALA A 129 -18.98 14.44 13.34
N GLY A 130 -20.21 14.38 12.83
CA GLY A 130 -21.35 15.09 13.40
C GLY A 130 -22.49 15.20 12.40
N TYR A 131 -23.50 16.03 12.73
CA TYR A 131 -24.62 16.31 11.85
C TYR A 131 -24.20 16.97 10.54
N GLU A 132 -25.09 16.99 9.57
CA GLU A 132 -24.88 17.68 8.30
C GLU A 132 -24.68 19.19 8.53
N LEU A 133 -23.71 19.77 7.84
CA LEU A 133 -23.40 21.18 7.96
C LEU A 133 -24.11 22.00 6.86
N PRO A 134 -24.40 23.29 7.11
CA PRO A 134 -24.76 24.21 6.04
C PRO A 134 -23.69 24.24 4.94
N PRO A 135 -24.06 24.55 3.69
CA PRO A 135 -23.15 24.41 2.53
C PRO A 135 -21.78 25.07 2.74
N LYS A 136 -21.73 26.32 3.22
CA LYS A 136 -20.47 27.03 3.44
C LYS A 136 -19.58 26.37 4.49
N GLU A 137 -20.16 25.94 5.60
CA GLU A 137 -19.43 25.24 6.66
C GLU A 137 -18.96 23.85 6.17
N MET A 138 -19.74 23.20 5.31
CA MET A 138 -19.38 21.94 4.68
C MET A 138 -18.19 22.09 3.74
N GLU A 139 -18.11 23.18 2.97
CA GLU A 139 -16.94 23.50 2.12
C GLU A 139 -15.67 23.68 2.96
N GLU A 140 -15.75 24.44 4.05
CA GLU A 140 -14.61 24.65 4.97
C GLU A 140 -14.17 23.33 5.61
N TRP A 141 -15.11 22.54 6.09
CA TRP A 141 -14.85 21.22 6.64
C TRP A 141 -14.21 20.28 5.62
N GLN A 142 -14.72 20.26 4.39
CA GLN A 142 -14.19 19.44 3.30
C GLN A 142 -12.79 19.88 2.88
N TYR A 143 -12.51 21.17 2.89
CA TYR A 143 -11.16 21.68 2.65
C TYR A 143 -10.17 21.16 3.70
N GLN A 144 -10.53 21.19 4.99
CA GLN A 144 -9.68 20.63 6.05
C GLN A 144 -9.52 19.11 5.88
N ARG A 145 -10.60 18.38 5.67
CA ARG A 145 -10.60 16.92 5.46
C ARG A 145 -9.69 16.49 4.30
N ASN A 146 -9.52 17.33 3.29
CA ASN A 146 -8.63 17.06 2.16
C ASN A 146 -7.14 17.38 2.42
N ALA A 147 -6.71 17.64 3.66
CA ALA A 147 -5.32 17.96 3.95
C ALA A 147 -4.36 16.84 3.53
N VAL A 148 -4.72 15.59 3.76
CA VAL A 148 -3.89 14.43 3.38
C VAL A 148 -3.77 14.29 1.86
N ASN A 149 -4.86 14.49 1.10
CA ASN A 149 -4.80 14.53 -0.37
C ASN A 149 -3.87 15.63 -0.88
N ARG A 150 -3.96 16.85 -0.32
CA ARG A 150 -3.07 17.97 -0.72
C ARG A 150 -1.61 17.65 -0.46
N TYR A 151 -1.30 17.02 0.67
CA TYR A 151 0.05 16.61 1.00
C TYR A 151 0.59 15.62 -0.05
N PHE A 152 -0.12 14.53 -0.30
CA PHE A 152 0.35 13.54 -1.28
C PHE A 152 0.39 14.09 -2.71
N SER A 153 -0.54 14.99 -3.08
CA SER A 153 -0.48 15.69 -4.36
C SER A 153 0.80 16.53 -4.51
N SER A 154 1.25 17.20 -3.43
CA SER A 154 2.50 17.97 -3.45
C SER A 154 3.75 17.09 -3.62
N LEU A 155 3.65 15.78 -3.30
CA LEU A 155 4.69 14.77 -3.54
C LEU A 155 4.54 14.06 -4.89
N GLY A 156 3.60 14.51 -5.74
CA GLY A 156 3.38 13.92 -7.07
C GLY A 156 2.56 12.63 -7.08
N TYR A 157 1.76 12.36 -6.03
CA TYR A 157 0.75 11.30 -6.03
C TYR A 157 -0.54 11.86 -6.63
N THR A 158 -0.80 11.60 -7.90
CA THR A 158 -1.89 12.26 -8.64
C THR A 158 -3.15 11.40 -8.82
N ASN A 159 -3.02 10.07 -8.79
CA ASN A 159 -4.12 9.15 -9.08
C ASN A 159 -4.62 8.42 -7.84
N ILE A 160 -4.80 9.15 -6.73
CA ILE A 160 -5.31 8.62 -5.46
C ILE A 160 -6.40 9.52 -4.88
N ASN A 161 -7.14 8.99 -3.91
CA ASN A 161 -8.00 9.75 -2.99
C ASN A 161 -7.88 9.17 -1.57
N VAL A 162 -7.41 9.97 -0.62
CA VAL A 162 -7.13 9.57 0.76
C VAL A 162 -7.67 10.62 1.72
N ASN A 163 -8.98 10.66 1.91
CA ASN A 163 -9.64 11.67 2.74
C ASN A 163 -10.83 11.14 3.55
N GLN A 164 -11.17 9.85 3.42
CA GLN A 164 -12.30 9.29 4.13
C GLN A 164 -11.86 8.40 5.28
N LYS A 165 -12.57 8.49 6.40
CA LYS A 165 -12.47 7.53 7.49
C LYS A 165 -12.83 6.13 7.02
N THR A 166 -12.35 5.13 7.75
CA THR A 166 -12.80 3.74 7.59
C THR A 166 -13.91 3.47 8.61
N PHE A 167 -15.08 3.05 8.14
CA PHE A 167 -16.23 2.74 8.98
C PHE A 167 -16.44 1.23 9.00
N CYS A 168 -16.94 0.70 10.14
CA CYS A 168 -17.34 -0.71 10.24
C CYS A 168 -18.64 -0.95 9.46
N GLU A 169 -19.56 -0.02 9.53
CA GLU A 169 -20.85 -0.07 8.83
C GLU A 169 -20.94 1.04 7.78
N ASP A 170 -21.40 2.24 8.16
CA ASP A 170 -21.56 3.35 7.22
C ASP A 170 -21.20 4.71 7.86
N ALA A 171 -21.07 5.73 7.01
CA ALA A 171 -20.86 7.11 7.40
C ALA A 171 -22.21 7.79 7.71
N TYR A 172 -22.22 8.71 8.70
CA TYR A 172 -23.37 9.49 9.09
C TYR A 172 -23.11 10.99 8.93
N GLY A 173 -24.18 11.79 8.77
CA GLY A 173 -24.13 13.25 8.75
C GLY A 173 -23.10 13.78 7.76
N ARG A 174 -22.26 14.72 8.20
CA ARG A 174 -21.24 15.36 7.34
C ARG A 174 -20.26 14.39 6.71
N GLU A 175 -19.96 13.26 7.34
CA GLU A 175 -19.12 12.22 6.76
C GLU A 175 -19.80 11.56 5.56
N ARG A 176 -21.12 11.32 5.63
CA ARG A 176 -21.89 10.79 4.51
C ARG A 176 -22.00 11.80 3.38
N VAL A 177 -22.24 13.08 3.69
CA VAL A 177 -22.25 14.17 2.70
C VAL A 177 -20.90 14.26 2.00
N SER A 178 -19.80 14.23 2.76
CA SER A 178 -18.43 14.25 2.22
C SER A 178 -18.15 13.09 1.28
N ARG A 179 -18.63 11.89 1.60
CA ARG A 179 -18.42 10.71 0.75
C ARG A 179 -19.15 10.80 -0.58
N GLY A 180 -20.23 11.55 -0.66
CA GLY A 180 -21.14 11.64 -1.78
C GLY A 180 -22.18 10.51 -1.81
N PRO A 181 -23.35 10.72 -2.44
CA PRO A 181 -24.48 9.79 -2.45
C PRO A 181 -24.15 8.43 -3.05
N ASN A 182 -23.28 8.39 -4.08
CA ASN A 182 -22.84 7.14 -4.74
C ASN A 182 -21.39 6.77 -4.34
N GLY A 183 -20.81 7.44 -3.34
CA GLY A 183 -19.45 7.20 -2.90
C GLY A 183 -18.38 7.76 -3.84
N GLU A 184 -18.68 8.83 -4.55
CA GLU A 184 -17.78 9.48 -5.53
C GLU A 184 -16.45 9.88 -4.89
N ASN A 185 -16.50 10.33 -3.63
CA ASN A 185 -15.34 10.75 -2.85
C ASN A 185 -14.82 9.65 -1.90
N ARG A 186 -15.10 8.38 -2.16
CA ARG A 186 -14.49 7.27 -1.38
C ARG A 186 -12.97 7.25 -1.57
N ASN A 187 -12.28 6.72 -0.56
CA ASN A 187 -10.86 6.42 -0.72
C ASN A 187 -10.62 5.57 -1.96
N LYS A 188 -9.60 5.93 -2.73
CA LYS A 188 -9.14 5.24 -3.93
C LYS A 188 -7.62 5.22 -3.97
N LEU A 189 -7.05 4.07 -4.20
CA LEU A 189 -5.61 3.89 -4.39
C LEU A 189 -5.35 3.10 -5.67
N THR A 190 -4.13 3.23 -6.16
CA THR A 190 -3.56 2.38 -7.21
C THR A 190 -2.46 1.51 -6.59
N THR A 191 -2.17 0.35 -7.18
CA THR A 191 -1.05 -0.47 -6.71
C THR A 191 0.28 0.23 -6.96
N ASP A 192 0.41 1.03 -8.03
CA ASP A 192 1.59 1.84 -8.32
C ASP A 192 1.88 2.86 -7.20
N ALA A 193 0.87 3.66 -6.82
CA ALA A 193 1.03 4.65 -5.75
C ALA A 193 1.30 3.98 -4.40
N THR A 194 0.66 2.85 -4.14
CA THR A 194 0.80 2.12 -2.88
C THR A 194 2.17 1.47 -2.74
N ALA A 195 2.66 0.80 -3.81
CA ALA A 195 3.99 0.22 -3.85
C ALA A 195 5.08 1.30 -3.76
N ARG A 196 4.90 2.43 -4.47
CA ARG A 196 5.79 3.59 -4.37
C ARG A 196 5.89 4.09 -2.93
N LEU A 197 4.76 4.25 -2.22
CA LEU A 197 4.77 4.73 -0.84
C LEU A 197 5.50 3.75 0.10
N MET A 198 5.24 2.45 -0.04
CA MET A 198 5.97 1.43 0.73
C MET A 198 7.48 1.48 0.43
N MET A 199 7.87 1.61 -0.83
CA MET A 199 9.28 1.77 -1.23
C MET A 199 9.90 3.03 -0.61
N GLU A 200 9.21 4.16 -0.63
CA GLU A 200 9.72 5.41 -0.04
C GLU A 200 9.87 5.31 1.49
N ILE A 201 8.98 4.57 2.18
CA ILE A 201 9.13 4.25 3.62
C ILE A 201 10.39 3.43 3.85
N VAL A 202 10.51 2.26 3.21
CA VAL A 202 11.58 1.30 3.51
C VAL A 202 12.97 1.77 3.08
N THR A 203 13.03 2.71 2.13
CA THR A 203 14.29 3.34 1.70
C THR A 203 14.61 4.64 2.44
N GLY A 204 13.74 5.07 3.38
CA GLY A 204 13.92 6.30 4.15
C GLY A 204 13.78 7.59 3.33
N LYS A 205 13.11 7.55 2.18
CA LYS A 205 12.95 8.72 1.30
C LYS A 205 11.79 9.63 1.70
N ILE A 206 10.82 9.12 2.50
CA ILE A 206 9.59 9.87 2.82
C ILE A 206 9.63 10.57 4.18
N ALA A 207 10.54 10.21 5.07
CA ALA A 207 10.65 10.77 6.41
C ALA A 207 12.10 10.68 6.94
N ASN A 208 12.41 11.37 8.04
CA ASN A 208 13.71 11.25 8.69
C ASN A 208 13.93 9.83 9.25
N PRO A 209 15.19 9.46 9.61
CA PRO A 209 15.52 8.09 10.05
C PRO A 209 14.73 7.62 11.27
N ALA A 210 14.45 8.49 12.25
CA ALA A 210 13.71 8.11 13.45
C ALA A 210 12.24 7.80 13.13
N ARG A 211 11.60 8.62 12.29
CA ARG A 211 10.23 8.40 11.83
C ARG A 211 10.12 7.17 10.93
N THR A 212 11.09 6.97 10.04
CA THR A 212 11.18 5.75 9.22
C THR A 212 11.25 4.51 10.09
N ALA A 213 12.14 4.47 11.10
CA ALA A 213 12.25 3.34 12.02
C ALA A 213 10.93 3.06 12.77
N ALA A 214 10.25 4.12 13.25
CA ALA A 214 8.95 3.98 13.92
C ALA A 214 7.87 3.40 13.00
N MET A 215 7.78 3.84 11.74
CA MET A 215 6.84 3.27 10.77
C MET A 215 7.17 1.80 10.45
N MET A 216 8.45 1.49 10.25
CA MET A 216 8.90 0.12 9.98
C MET A 216 8.60 -0.84 11.13
N GLU A 217 8.72 -0.39 12.39
CA GLU A 217 8.35 -1.21 13.54
C GLU A 217 6.85 -1.57 13.53
N LEU A 218 5.97 -0.62 13.21
CA LEU A 218 4.52 -0.87 13.13
C LEU A 218 4.12 -1.75 11.95
N LEU A 219 4.87 -1.71 10.86
CA LEU A 219 4.59 -2.48 9.63
C LEU A 219 5.17 -3.90 9.67
N LYS A 220 6.09 -4.20 10.58
CA LYS A 220 6.70 -5.53 10.72
C LYS A 220 5.67 -6.60 10.97
N ARG A 221 5.82 -7.76 10.32
CA ARG A 221 4.90 -8.90 10.43
C ARG A 221 5.63 -10.19 10.73
N GLU A 222 5.04 -10.96 11.66
CA GLU A 222 5.41 -12.36 11.86
C GLU A 222 4.56 -13.21 10.89
N TYR A 223 5.23 -14.00 10.05
CA TYR A 223 4.59 -14.88 9.06
C TYR A 223 4.70 -16.37 9.44
N THR A 224 5.31 -16.66 10.59
CA THR A 224 5.43 -17.99 11.17
C THR A 224 4.44 -18.16 12.32
N GLY A 225 4.08 -19.40 12.64
CA GLY A 225 3.15 -19.72 13.73
C GLY A 225 1.73 -19.95 13.22
N GLN A 226 0.75 -19.80 14.11
CA GLN A 226 -0.67 -20.02 13.87
C GLN A 226 -1.51 -18.83 14.34
N SER A 227 -2.60 -18.59 13.67
CA SER A 227 -3.63 -17.63 14.09
C SER A 227 -5.01 -18.24 13.87
N SER A 228 -5.92 -18.02 14.79
CA SER A 228 -7.35 -18.32 14.60
C SER A 228 -8.04 -17.31 13.69
N ASP A 229 -7.44 -16.12 13.52
CA ASP A 229 -7.91 -15.11 12.58
C ASP A 229 -7.34 -15.40 11.18
N PRO A 230 -8.18 -15.80 10.23
CA PRO A 230 -7.74 -16.07 8.86
C PRO A 230 -7.35 -14.78 8.10
N ASP A 231 -7.66 -13.61 8.64
CA ASP A 231 -7.34 -12.30 8.10
C ASP A 231 -6.18 -11.62 8.85
N ASN A 232 -5.45 -12.37 9.66
CA ASN A 232 -4.19 -11.93 10.26
C ASN A 232 -3.21 -11.41 9.19
N GLN A 233 -2.73 -10.18 9.36
CA GLN A 233 -1.95 -9.49 8.32
C GLN A 233 -0.62 -10.18 7.98
N GLY A 234 0.00 -10.89 8.92
CA GLY A 234 1.24 -11.64 8.70
C GLY A 234 1.02 -13.05 8.13
N LEU A 235 -0.11 -13.69 8.48
CA LEU A 235 -0.35 -15.11 8.18
C LEU A 235 -1.41 -15.33 7.09
N GLY A 236 -2.16 -14.31 6.72
CA GLY A 236 -3.36 -14.44 5.87
C GLY A 236 -3.26 -13.81 4.46
N PHE A 237 -2.11 -13.22 4.09
CA PHE A 237 -1.91 -12.48 2.83
C PHE A 237 -0.61 -12.92 2.17
N THR A 238 0.27 -12.00 1.80
CA THR A 238 1.60 -12.33 1.26
C THR A 238 2.36 -13.32 2.13
N GLY A 239 2.21 -13.26 3.45
CA GLY A 239 2.85 -14.18 4.39
C GLY A 239 2.53 -15.67 4.17
N ILE A 240 1.37 -16.01 3.58
CA ILE A 240 1.06 -17.39 3.19
C ILE A 240 2.11 -17.94 2.19
N ALA A 241 2.58 -17.14 1.26
CA ALA A 241 3.59 -17.53 0.28
C ALA A 241 4.98 -17.75 0.91
N LEU A 242 5.19 -17.25 2.13
CA LEU A 242 6.47 -17.36 2.86
C LEU A 242 6.54 -18.56 3.79
N LYS A 243 5.43 -19.27 4.01
CA LYS A 243 5.39 -20.46 4.88
C LYS A 243 6.41 -21.50 4.46
N GLY A 244 7.19 -22.01 5.43
CA GLY A 244 8.24 -22.98 5.19
C GLY A 244 9.54 -22.42 4.61
N ARG A 245 9.64 -21.09 4.45
CA ARG A 245 10.86 -20.41 4.03
C ARG A 245 11.46 -19.71 5.27
N GLU A 246 12.75 -19.90 5.52
CA GLU A 246 13.44 -19.33 6.68
C GLU A 246 14.22 -18.06 6.31
N GLY A 247 14.49 -17.22 7.32
CA GLY A 247 15.36 -16.05 7.20
C GLY A 247 14.75 -14.87 6.42
N ILE A 248 13.45 -14.91 6.11
CA ILE A 248 12.74 -13.84 5.43
C ILE A 248 12.27 -12.80 6.45
N ARG A 249 12.27 -11.53 6.07
CA ARG A 249 11.65 -10.45 6.84
C ARG A 249 10.50 -9.86 6.04
N LEU A 250 9.37 -9.61 6.72
CA LEU A 250 8.14 -9.12 6.13
C LEU A 250 7.66 -7.85 6.83
N TRP A 251 7.31 -6.84 6.05
CA TRP A 251 6.57 -5.65 6.45
C TRP A 251 5.38 -5.49 5.52
N SER A 252 4.19 -5.27 6.06
CA SER A 252 3.02 -5.14 5.19
C SER A 252 1.90 -4.32 5.80
N LYS A 253 0.97 -3.90 4.94
CA LYS A 253 -0.35 -3.42 5.32
C LYS A 253 -1.40 -4.06 4.42
N ALA A 254 -2.24 -4.87 5.03
CA ALA A 254 -3.36 -5.50 4.37
C ALA A 254 -4.65 -4.66 4.47
N GLY A 255 -5.59 -4.96 3.58
CA GLY A 255 -6.94 -4.39 3.61
C GLY A 255 -7.95 -5.34 2.99
N TRP A 256 -9.11 -5.50 3.62
CA TRP A 256 -10.17 -6.37 3.12
C TRP A 256 -11.56 -5.89 3.51
N THR A 257 -12.53 -6.33 2.75
CA THR A 257 -13.97 -6.23 3.02
C THR A 257 -14.65 -7.53 2.58
N SER A 258 -15.97 -7.55 2.53
CA SER A 258 -16.71 -8.68 1.95
C SER A 258 -16.47 -8.88 0.44
N THR A 259 -15.94 -7.86 -0.26
CA THR A 259 -15.76 -7.89 -1.73
C THR A 259 -14.33 -7.70 -2.19
N THR A 260 -13.45 -7.11 -1.37
CA THR A 260 -12.08 -6.78 -1.76
C THR A 260 -11.06 -7.39 -0.83
N ARG A 261 -9.88 -7.77 -1.37
CA ARG A 261 -8.74 -8.24 -0.59
C ARG A 261 -7.45 -7.72 -1.19
N HIS A 262 -6.66 -7.02 -0.39
CA HIS A 262 -5.49 -6.28 -0.84
C HIS A 262 -4.34 -6.47 0.13
N ASP A 263 -3.12 -6.41 -0.40
CA ASP A 263 -1.91 -6.32 0.42
C ASP A 263 -0.85 -5.46 -0.28
N VAL A 264 -0.06 -4.76 0.51
CA VAL A 264 1.22 -4.19 0.10
C VAL A 264 2.27 -4.68 1.05
N ALA A 265 3.26 -5.40 0.54
CA ALA A 265 4.30 -6.04 1.30
C ALA A 265 5.69 -5.62 0.83
N TYR A 266 6.59 -5.33 1.77
CA TYR A 266 8.03 -5.31 1.54
C TYR A 266 8.62 -6.58 2.08
N VAL A 267 9.41 -7.26 1.27
CA VAL A 267 10.02 -8.55 1.59
C VAL A 267 11.53 -8.47 1.43
N GLU A 268 12.27 -8.94 2.43
CA GLU A 268 13.71 -9.17 2.36
C GLU A 268 14.00 -10.66 2.44
N MET A 269 14.67 -11.16 1.44
CA MET A 269 15.05 -12.56 1.30
C MET A 269 16.48 -12.79 1.82
N PRO A 270 16.80 -13.97 2.36
CA PRO A 270 18.13 -14.27 2.91
C PRO A 270 19.25 -14.28 1.85
N ASP A 271 18.90 -14.47 0.58
CA ASP A 271 19.82 -14.44 -0.56
C ASP A 271 20.08 -13.03 -1.12
N GLY A 272 19.58 -11.99 -0.44
CA GLY A 272 19.75 -10.59 -0.83
C GLY A 272 18.63 -10.04 -1.70
N GLY A 273 17.64 -10.85 -2.06
CA GLY A 273 16.43 -10.38 -2.75
C GLY A 273 15.67 -9.39 -1.87
N LYS A 274 15.28 -8.24 -2.43
CA LYS A 274 14.48 -7.20 -1.77
C LYS A 274 13.48 -6.65 -2.76
N PHE A 275 12.22 -6.62 -2.38
CA PHE A 275 11.18 -6.10 -3.26
C PHE A 275 9.96 -5.59 -2.50
N VAL A 276 9.22 -4.68 -3.13
CA VAL A 276 7.86 -4.33 -2.73
C VAL A 276 6.88 -4.95 -3.72
N LEU A 277 5.86 -5.60 -3.19
CA LEU A 277 4.76 -6.18 -3.97
C LEU A 277 3.43 -5.62 -3.45
N ALA A 278 2.70 -4.91 -4.30
CA ALA A 278 1.31 -4.53 -4.06
C ALA A 278 0.39 -5.40 -4.92
N THR A 279 -0.58 -6.07 -4.31
CA THR A 279 -1.58 -6.89 -5.00
C THR A 279 -2.97 -6.50 -4.52
N PHE A 280 -3.81 -6.00 -5.43
CA PHE A 280 -5.20 -5.65 -5.14
C PHE A 280 -6.13 -6.55 -5.92
N THR A 281 -7.18 -7.07 -5.24
CA THR A 281 -8.22 -7.87 -5.88
C THR A 281 -9.61 -7.33 -5.53
N SER A 282 -10.51 -7.36 -6.50
CA SER A 282 -11.91 -6.97 -6.36
C SER A 282 -12.82 -8.17 -6.59
N GLN A 283 -14.02 -8.19 -5.96
CA GLN A 283 -15.05 -9.25 -6.09
C GLN A 283 -14.64 -10.66 -5.62
N HIS A 284 -13.41 -10.86 -5.15
CA HIS A 284 -12.85 -12.17 -4.78
C HIS A 284 -12.26 -12.18 -3.36
N ALA A 285 -12.89 -11.48 -2.41
CA ALA A 285 -12.38 -11.37 -1.02
C ALA A 285 -12.19 -12.73 -0.33
N ASN A 286 -13.03 -13.73 -0.66
CA ASN A 286 -12.98 -15.06 -0.06
C ASN A 286 -11.93 -15.98 -0.69
N GLU A 287 -11.41 -15.63 -1.87
CA GLU A 287 -10.36 -16.41 -2.56
C GLU A 287 -8.98 -16.02 -2.01
N ARG A 288 -8.70 -16.51 -0.80
CA ARG A 288 -7.52 -16.13 0.01
C ARG A 288 -6.19 -16.50 -0.62
N GLU A 289 -6.17 -17.38 -1.61
CA GLU A 289 -4.97 -17.84 -2.31
C GLU A 289 -4.57 -16.95 -3.52
N ILE A 290 -5.36 -15.96 -3.92
CA ILE A 290 -5.01 -15.06 -5.04
C ILE A 290 -3.70 -14.32 -4.73
N ILE A 291 -3.65 -13.55 -3.64
CA ILE A 291 -2.45 -12.78 -3.22
C ILE A 291 -1.23 -13.70 -3.03
N PRO A 292 -1.34 -14.82 -2.28
CA PRO A 292 -0.22 -15.75 -2.16
C PRO A 292 0.24 -16.37 -3.48
N THR A 293 -0.65 -16.58 -4.44
CA THR A 293 -0.28 -17.10 -5.76
C THR A 293 0.60 -16.12 -6.52
N VAL A 294 0.19 -14.84 -6.58
CA VAL A 294 1.02 -13.77 -7.14
C VAL A 294 2.38 -13.72 -6.44
N ALA A 295 2.38 -13.72 -5.11
CA ALA A 295 3.61 -13.61 -4.33
C ALA A 295 4.57 -14.80 -4.57
N ARG A 296 4.07 -16.04 -4.67
CA ARG A 296 4.91 -17.23 -4.99
C ARG A 296 5.60 -17.10 -6.34
N VAL A 297 4.85 -16.72 -7.39
CA VAL A 297 5.44 -16.52 -8.73
C VAL A 297 6.52 -15.44 -8.71
N VAL A 298 6.28 -14.33 -8.00
CA VAL A 298 7.27 -13.26 -7.86
C VAL A 298 8.51 -13.73 -7.09
N ILE A 299 8.34 -14.38 -5.93
CA ILE A 299 9.44 -14.86 -5.09
C ILE A 299 10.32 -15.86 -5.84
N ASP A 300 9.70 -16.80 -6.55
CA ASP A 300 10.42 -17.86 -7.27
C ASP A 300 11.09 -17.32 -8.54
N GLY A 301 10.44 -16.36 -9.24
CA GLY A 301 10.94 -15.80 -10.49
C GLY A 301 11.91 -14.63 -10.34
N LEU A 302 11.94 -13.93 -9.18
CA LEU A 302 12.79 -12.74 -9.03
C LEU A 302 14.30 -13.06 -9.18
N LYS A 303 14.72 -14.26 -8.87
CA LYS A 303 16.10 -14.72 -9.04
C LYS A 303 16.52 -14.83 -10.52
N GLU A 304 15.56 -15.03 -11.41
CA GLU A 304 15.77 -15.18 -12.85
C GLU A 304 15.88 -13.80 -13.55
N VAL A 305 15.36 -12.75 -12.91
CA VAL A 305 15.43 -11.36 -13.40
C VAL A 305 16.85 -10.84 -13.25
N LYS A 306 17.50 -10.55 -14.40
CA LYS A 306 18.91 -10.12 -14.50
C LYS A 306 19.02 -8.61 -14.58
#